data_38b329e57a8c57f7aeed544c65382a02
#
_entry.id   38b329e57a8c57f7aeed544c65382a02
#
_cell.length_a   1.000
_cell.length_b   1.000
_cell.length_c   1.000
_cell.angle_alpha   90.00
_cell.angle_beta   90.00
_cell.angle_gamma   90.00
#
_symmetry.space_group_name_H-M   'P 1'
#
loop_
_entity.id
_entity.type
_entity.pdbx_description
1 polymer ?
#
loop_
_entity_poly.entity_id
_entity_poly.type
_entity_poly.pdbx_seq_one_letter_code
_entity_poly.pdbx_strand_id
1 'polypeptide(L)'
;MAPPLALLTGTPGAVAEAVEAAFREAGWEAHTLGEGGPPARADAVVHLGLRTPRELAEPLRARAEADAALAAARLAREVGARRHLHLSTCAVYGRPRNLPCRETELKAPRTAQERIRWQAERASWSAFREGVPLTVLRPSLLYGPTLRGGPVRSLALVALFNQGKRRIPIIRRGPVAHLCHLDDLARAAVHVAAHPDDEAVVGRAFNVADEAPLPLAEHLDAALTALGYQPGRVLPTLPRLMTFLLWLVRHVPDRAILEPVNRRLVGGWRRLVGGGGSALLPRIDREALHWMGADHYYDTSHLAQLGFRWRHPVATEAIAATVRALVGARVLPGSGAGQFQTW
;
A
#
# COMPACT_ATOMS: atom_id res chain seq x y z
N MET A 1 -27.77 12.83 -19.13
CA MET A 1 -26.56 13.56 -18.73
C MET A 1 -25.35 12.72 -19.09
N ALA A 2 -24.27 13.30 -19.59
CA ALA A 2 -23.03 12.56 -19.79
C ALA A 2 -22.52 12.02 -18.43
N PRO A 3 -21.86 10.87 -18.40
CA PRO A 3 -21.26 10.36 -17.18
C PRO A 3 -20.18 11.32 -16.67
N PRO A 4 -19.97 11.42 -15.35
CA PRO A 4 -18.88 12.20 -14.82
C PRO A 4 -17.53 11.59 -15.19
N LEU A 5 -16.49 12.43 -15.34
CA LEU A 5 -15.17 12.03 -15.78
C LEU A 5 -14.13 12.15 -14.65
N ALA A 6 -13.43 11.05 -14.37
CA ALA A 6 -12.26 11.01 -13.49
C ALA A 6 -10.98 10.87 -14.31
N LEU A 7 -10.04 11.78 -14.11
CA LEU A 7 -8.74 11.75 -14.74
C LEU A 7 -7.66 11.33 -13.74
N LEU A 8 -6.98 10.21 -14.02
CA LEU A 8 -5.94 9.69 -13.16
C LEU A 8 -4.56 10.19 -13.62
N THR A 9 -3.72 10.58 -12.68
CA THR A 9 -2.34 11.02 -12.92
C THR A 9 -1.37 10.26 -12.03
N GLY A 10 -0.13 10.15 -12.46
CA GLY A 10 0.91 9.43 -11.74
C GLY A 10 1.35 8.15 -12.44
N THR A 11 2.01 7.25 -11.72
CA THR A 11 2.54 6.03 -12.34
C THR A 11 1.44 4.99 -12.55
N PRO A 12 1.27 4.46 -13.78
CA PRO A 12 0.34 3.38 -14.06
C PRO A 12 0.72 2.09 -13.29
N GLY A 13 -0.26 1.22 -13.05
CA GLY A 13 -0.09 -0.06 -12.35
C GLY A 13 -1.32 -0.44 -11.53
N ALA A 14 -1.18 -1.47 -10.71
CA ALA A 14 -2.30 -2.10 -10.01
C ALA A 14 -3.20 -1.11 -9.21
N VAL A 15 -2.62 -0.04 -8.64
CA VAL A 15 -3.42 0.99 -7.93
C VAL A 15 -4.22 1.80 -8.93
N ALA A 16 -3.61 2.22 -10.05
CA ALA A 16 -4.29 2.96 -11.11
C ALA A 16 -5.43 2.13 -11.69
N GLU A 17 -5.15 0.89 -12.06
CA GLU A 17 -6.13 -0.06 -12.62
C GLU A 17 -7.31 -0.30 -11.67
N ALA A 18 -7.04 -0.45 -10.36
CA ALA A 18 -8.10 -0.64 -9.37
C ALA A 18 -8.96 0.62 -9.19
N VAL A 19 -8.34 1.79 -9.12
CA VAL A 19 -9.06 3.08 -9.00
C VAL A 19 -9.89 3.33 -10.25
N GLU A 20 -9.31 3.14 -11.42
CA GLU A 20 -10.01 3.30 -12.70
C GLU A 20 -11.20 2.34 -12.83
N ALA A 21 -11.03 1.07 -12.44
CA ALA A 21 -12.11 0.09 -12.42
C ALA A 21 -13.23 0.48 -11.46
N ALA A 22 -12.89 0.96 -10.25
CA ALA A 22 -13.88 1.38 -9.27
C ALA A 22 -14.70 2.60 -9.73
N PHE A 23 -14.06 3.58 -10.39
CA PHE A 23 -14.77 4.70 -10.99
C PHE A 23 -15.74 4.25 -12.09
N ARG A 24 -15.31 3.33 -12.97
CA ARG A 24 -16.18 2.75 -14.02
C ARG A 24 -17.33 1.95 -13.43
N GLU A 25 -17.09 1.15 -12.37
CA GLU A 25 -18.15 0.41 -11.66
C GLU A 25 -19.21 1.36 -11.07
N ALA A 26 -18.78 2.55 -10.66
CA ALA A 26 -19.67 3.61 -10.16
C ALA A 26 -20.36 4.46 -11.26
N GLY A 27 -20.18 4.10 -12.53
CA GLY A 27 -20.82 4.81 -13.66
C GLY A 27 -20.09 6.07 -14.13
N TRP A 28 -18.81 6.23 -13.77
CA TRP A 28 -17.94 7.30 -14.26
C TRP A 28 -17.19 6.85 -15.51
N GLU A 29 -16.87 7.80 -16.38
CA GLU A 29 -15.72 7.61 -17.26
C GLU A 29 -14.43 7.81 -16.46
N ALA A 30 -13.42 6.96 -16.70
CA ALA A 30 -12.16 7.04 -15.99
C ALA A 30 -11.00 6.71 -16.93
N HIS A 31 -10.01 7.60 -16.97
CA HIS A 31 -8.83 7.46 -17.83
C HIS A 31 -7.57 7.86 -17.10
N THR A 32 -6.51 7.08 -17.28
CA THR A 32 -5.17 7.50 -16.89
C THR A 32 -4.64 8.49 -17.94
N LEU A 33 -4.09 9.61 -17.50
CA LEU A 33 -3.50 10.62 -18.37
C LEU A 33 -2.38 10.00 -19.21
N GLY A 34 -2.57 10.01 -20.53
CA GLY A 34 -1.63 9.48 -21.52
C GLY A 34 -1.02 10.58 -22.39
N GLU A 35 -0.41 10.18 -23.51
CA GLU A 35 0.26 11.09 -24.45
C GLU A 35 -0.68 12.05 -25.20
N GLY A 36 -1.99 11.77 -25.22
CA GLY A 36 -3.01 12.58 -25.90
C GLY A 36 -3.34 13.92 -25.23
N GLY A 37 -2.72 14.24 -24.11
CA GLY A 37 -3.03 15.44 -23.33
C GLY A 37 -4.31 15.32 -22.48
N PRO A 38 -4.60 16.32 -21.63
CA PRO A 38 -5.79 16.31 -20.79
C PRO A 38 -7.04 16.67 -21.60
N PRO A 39 -8.22 16.18 -21.22
CA PRO A 39 -9.49 16.63 -21.75
C PRO A 39 -9.76 18.08 -21.35
N ALA A 40 -10.68 18.74 -22.04
CA ALA A 40 -11.06 20.12 -21.74
C ALA A 40 -11.74 20.28 -20.37
N ARG A 41 -12.38 19.21 -19.86
CA ARG A 41 -13.06 19.17 -18.56
C ARG A 41 -12.92 17.78 -17.93
N ALA A 42 -12.83 17.75 -16.61
CA ALA A 42 -12.97 16.53 -15.80
C ALA A 42 -13.65 16.90 -14.48
N ASP A 43 -14.46 15.99 -13.91
CA ASP A 43 -15.14 16.21 -12.63
C ASP A 43 -14.24 15.91 -11.45
N ALA A 44 -13.29 14.98 -11.63
CA ALA A 44 -12.29 14.66 -10.62
C ALA A 44 -10.91 14.44 -11.26
N VAL A 45 -9.85 14.86 -10.55
CA VAL A 45 -8.46 14.50 -10.86
C VAL A 45 -7.89 13.70 -9.68
N VAL A 46 -7.41 12.50 -9.96
CA VAL A 46 -6.87 11.58 -8.93
C VAL A 46 -5.37 11.43 -9.14
N HIS A 47 -4.57 11.98 -8.24
CA HIS A 47 -3.12 11.83 -8.25
C HIS A 47 -2.69 10.62 -7.44
N LEU A 48 -2.13 9.61 -8.11
CA LEU A 48 -1.74 8.32 -7.54
C LEU A 48 -0.30 8.32 -6.98
N GLY A 49 0.45 9.40 -7.19
CA GLY A 49 1.87 9.51 -6.91
C GLY A 49 2.75 8.87 -7.98
N LEU A 50 4.05 9.09 -7.88
CA LEU A 50 5.03 8.53 -8.80
C LEU A 50 5.71 7.29 -8.21
N ARG A 51 6.17 6.42 -9.09
CA ARG A 51 7.09 5.34 -8.77
C ARG A 51 8.49 5.73 -9.25
N THR A 52 9.19 6.53 -8.46
CA THR A 52 10.54 6.98 -8.79
C THR A 52 11.57 5.85 -8.60
N PRO A 53 12.58 5.73 -9.50
CA PRO A 53 13.66 4.75 -9.35
C PRO A 53 14.38 4.90 -8.01
N ARG A 54 14.67 3.78 -7.35
CA ARG A 54 15.32 3.79 -6.01
C ARG A 54 16.80 4.19 -6.06
N GLU A 55 17.39 4.08 -7.23
CA GLU A 55 18.77 4.45 -7.54
C GLU A 55 19.01 5.98 -7.50
N LEU A 56 17.95 6.74 -7.73
CA LEU A 56 17.99 8.19 -7.63
C LEU A 56 18.13 8.62 -6.16
N ALA A 57 18.93 9.67 -5.93
CA ALA A 57 19.10 10.28 -4.61
C ALA A 57 17.75 10.76 -4.04
N GLU A 58 17.58 10.64 -2.73
CA GLU A 58 16.32 11.00 -2.04
C GLU A 58 15.81 12.41 -2.40
N PRO A 59 16.67 13.48 -2.42
CA PRO A 59 16.19 14.81 -2.77
C PRO A 59 15.61 14.92 -4.17
N LEU A 60 16.17 14.22 -5.15
CA LEU A 60 15.69 14.22 -6.53
C LEU A 60 14.34 13.50 -6.64
N ARG A 61 14.20 12.36 -5.94
CA ARG A 61 12.94 11.63 -5.85
C ARG A 61 11.86 12.46 -5.19
N ALA A 62 12.18 13.12 -4.09
CA ALA A 62 11.26 13.97 -3.35
C ALA A 62 10.80 15.17 -4.18
N ARG A 63 11.71 15.78 -4.93
CA ARG A 63 11.38 16.86 -5.86
C ARG A 63 10.46 16.37 -6.98
N ALA A 64 10.81 15.26 -7.64
CA ALA A 64 9.99 14.71 -8.72
C ALA A 64 8.56 14.37 -8.26
N GLU A 65 8.40 13.79 -7.07
CA GLU A 65 7.10 13.49 -6.49
C GLU A 65 6.31 14.77 -6.15
N ALA A 66 6.96 15.80 -5.59
CA ALA A 66 6.33 17.08 -5.28
C ALA A 66 5.92 17.84 -6.56
N ASP A 67 6.79 17.87 -7.56
CA ASP A 67 6.52 18.53 -8.85
C ASP A 67 5.33 17.84 -9.57
N ALA A 68 5.25 16.51 -9.53
CA ALA A 68 4.13 15.76 -10.08
C ALA A 68 2.81 16.02 -9.33
N ALA A 69 2.86 16.12 -8.01
CA ALA A 69 1.69 16.47 -7.21
C ALA A 69 1.18 17.88 -7.52
N LEU A 70 2.08 18.85 -7.69
CA LEU A 70 1.73 20.20 -8.12
C LEU A 70 1.18 20.24 -9.55
N ALA A 71 1.76 19.46 -10.48
CA ALA A 71 1.26 19.37 -11.84
C ALA A 71 -0.17 18.81 -11.87
N ALA A 72 -0.46 17.77 -11.09
CA ALA A 72 -1.80 17.21 -10.96
C ALA A 72 -2.80 18.21 -10.35
N ALA A 73 -2.38 18.99 -9.36
CA ALA A 73 -3.20 20.03 -8.75
C ALA A 73 -3.50 21.18 -9.73
N ARG A 74 -2.51 21.60 -10.53
CA ARG A 74 -2.72 22.61 -11.61
C ARG A 74 -3.68 22.07 -12.66
N LEU A 75 -3.49 20.83 -13.09
CA LEU A 75 -4.39 20.17 -14.02
C LEU A 75 -5.82 20.17 -13.51
N ALA A 76 -6.04 19.84 -12.23
CA ALA A 76 -7.38 19.85 -11.63
C ALA A 76 -8.06 21.23 -11.75
N ARG A 77 -7.29 22.31 -11.61
CA ARG A 77 -7.79 23.67 -11.80
C ARG A 77 -8.06 23.99 -13.28
N GLU A 78 -7.16 23.58 -14.16
CA GLU A 78 -7.27 23.82 -15.61
C GLU A 78 -8.49 23.14 -16.23
N VAL A 79 -8.79 21.90 -15.83
CA VAL A 79 -9.96 21.14 -16.31
C VAL A 79 -11.23 21.45 -15.53
N GLY A 80 -11.19 22.36 -14.56
CA GLY A 80 -12.32 22.74 -13.73
C GLY A 80 -12.85 21.62 -12.85
N ALA A 81 -11.97 20.74 -12.35
CA ALA A 81 -12.37 19.60 -11.54
C ALA A 81 -12.99 20.05 -10.20
N ARG A 82 -14.15 19.49 -9.88
CA ARG A 82 -14.79 19.66 -8.56
C ARG A 82 -13.99 19.02 -7.43
N ARG A 83 -13.15 17.99 -7.74
CA ARG A 83 -12.34 17.25 -6.78
C ARG A 83 -10.93 17.03 -7.30
N HIS A 84 -9.97 17.30 -6.44
CA HIS A 84 -8.60 16.84 -6.61
C HIS A 84 -8.25 15.88 -5.49
N LEU A 85 -8.08 14.60 -5.82
CA LEU A 85 -7.72 13.57 -4.85
C LEU A 85 -6.22 13.32 -4.92
N HIS A 86 -5.54 13.42 -3.77
CA HIS A 86 -4.14 13.02 -3.63
C HIS A 86 -4.04 11.72 -2.84
N LEU A 87 -3.58 10.64 -3.48
CA LEU A 87 -3.29 9.38 -2.78
C LEU A 87 -1.93 9.46 -2.09
N SER A 88 -1.95 9.76 -0.80
CA SER A 88 -0.78 9.78 0.08
C SER A 88 -0.58 8.40 0.74
N THR A 89 -0.21 8.35 2.01
CA THR A 89 -0.06 7.13 2.81
C THR A 89 -0.08 7.45 4.30
N CYS A 90 -0.56 6.54 5.14
CA CYS A 90 -0.41 6.64 6.59
C CYS A 90 1.07 6.64 7.05
N ALA A 91 1.99 6.20 6.21
CA ALA A 91 3.43 6.22 6.53
C ALA A 91 3.97 7.64 6.80
N VAL A 92 3.28 8.72 6.36
CA VAL A 92 3.66 10.11 6.67
C VAL A 92 3.66 10.44 8.16
N TYR A 93 2.91 9.69 8.98
CA TYR A 93 2.94 9.83 10.44
C TYR A 93 4.23 9.30 11.07
N GLY A 94 5.01 8.47 10.33
CA GLY A 94 6.14 7.76 10.88
C GLY A 94 5.67 6.78 11.96
N ARG A 95 6.19 6.92 13.18
CA ARG A 95 5.70 6.17 14.34
C ARG A 95 4.68 7.02 15.09
N PRO A 96 3.37 6.71 15.02
CA PRO A 96 2.34 7.47 15.71
C PRO A 96 2.61 7.52 17.21
N ARG A 97 2.30 8.68 17.83
CA ARG A 97 2.41 8.86 19.30
C ARG A 97 1.15 8.43 20.00
N ASN A 98 0.00 8.75 19.39
CA ASN A 98 -1.32 8.40 19.90
C ASN A 98 -1.94 7.36 18.96
N LEU A 99 -2.62 6.39 19.54
CA LEU A 99 -3.31 5.32 18.82
C LEU A 99 -4.75 5.19 19.33
N PRO A 100 -5.74 5.10 18.44
CA PRO A 100 -5.65 5.15 16.98
C PRO A 100 -5.13 6.49 16.48
N CYS A 101 -4.25 6.46 15.45
CA CYS A 101 -3.67 7.67 14.88
C CYS A 101 -4.71 8.44 14.05
N ARG A 102 -4.99 9.66 14.42
CA ARG A 102 -5.95 10.53 13.75
C ARG A 102 -5.30 11.32 12.61
N GLU A 103 -6.13 11.82 11.67
CA GLU A 103 -5.66 12.63 10.53
C GLU A 103 -4.96 13.93 10.95
N THR A 104 -5.32 14.47 12.11
CA THR A 104 -4.73 15.68 12.71
C THR A 104 -3.37 15.43 13.36
N GLU A 105 -2.98 14.16 13.57
CA GLU A 105 -1.74 13.82 14.24
C GLU A 105 -0.51 14.36 13.50
N LEU A 106 0.55 14.66 14.26
CA LEU A 106 1.80 15.21 13.72
C LEU A 106 2.43 14.24 12.70
N LYS A 107 2.81 14.76 11.54
CA LYS A 107 3.55 14.00 10.53
C LYS A 107 5.04 14.04 10.88
N ALA A 108 5.60 12.87 11.15
CA ALA A 108 6.97 12.67 11.60
C ALA A 108 7.67 11.56 10.81
N PRO A 109 7.82 11.73 9.47
CA PRO A 109 8.41 10.73 8.59
C PRO A 109 9.85 10.43 8.98
N ARG A 110 10.23 9.15 8.98
CA ARG A 110 11.56 8.66 9.44
C ARG A 110 12.39 8.05 8.33
N THR A 111 11.73 7.34 7.40
CA THR A 111 12.41 6.75 6.25
C THR A 111 12.43 7.70 5.05
N ALA A 112 13.31 7.45 4.09
CA ALA A 112 13.38 8.22 2.85
C ALA A 112 12.02 8.21 2.11
N GLN A 113 11.38 7.03 2.04
CA GLN A 113 10.10 6.91 1.35
C GLN A 113 8.98 7.70 2.05
N GLU A 114 8.94 7.67 3.38
CA GLU A 114 7.98 8.46 4.16
C GLU A 114 8.17 9.97 3.93
N ARG A 115 9.45 10.44 3.92
CA ARG A 115 9.76 11.86 3.64
C ARG A 115 9.38 12.28 2.24
N ILE A 116 9.65 11.44 1.23
CA ILE A 116 9.28 11.69 -0.16
C ILE A 116 7.75 11.84 -0.27
N ARG A 117 6.98 10.91 0.29
CA ARG A 117 5.52 10.96 0.27
C ARG A 117 4.97 12.17 1.02
N TRP A 118 5.56 12.51 2.16
CA TRP A 118 5.17 13.70 2.91
C TRP A 118 5.44 15.00 2.14
N GLN A 119 6.54 15.08 1.41
CA GLN A 119 6.84 16.26 0.58
C GLN A 119 5.83 16.41 -0.57
N ALA A 120 5.45 15.32 -1.23
CA ALA A 120 4.41 15.34 -2.25
C ALA A 120 3.04 15.77 -1.68
N GLU A 121 2.65 15.24 -0.53
CA GLU A 121 1.41 15.66 0.14
C GLU A 121 1.44 17.14 0.54
N ARG A 122 2.57 17.63 1.08
CA ARG A 122 2.74 19.06 1.39
C ARG A 122 2.60 19.96 0.15
N ALA A 123 3.10 19.52 -1.00
CA ALA A 123 2.95 20.21 -2.25
C ALA A 123 1.46 20.33 -2.66
N SER A 124 0.68 19.25 -2.52
CA SER A 124 -0.77 19.29 -2.75
C SER A 124 -1.48 20.23 -1.75
N TRP A 125 -1.09 20.23 -0.48
CA TRP A 125 -1.64 21.18 0.51
C TRP A 125 -1.27 22.64 0.19
N SER A 126 -0.12 22.92 -0.45
CA SER A 126 0.16 24.28 -0.91
C SER A 126 -0.79 24.71 -2.02
N ALA A 127 -1.09 23.82 -2.97
CA ALA A 127 -2.06 24.10 -4.03
C ALA A 127 -3.50 24.29 -3.50
N PHE A 128 -3.88 23.58 -2.42
CA PHE A 128 -5.16 23.83 -1.75
C PHE A 128 -5.28 25.26 -1.25
N ARG A 129 -4.23 25.83 -0.66
CA ARG A 129 -4.23 27.25 -0.24
C ARG A 129 -4.36 28.24 -1.39
N GLU A 130 -4.09 27.80 -2.62
CA GLU A 130 -4.27 28.54 -3.86
C GLU A 130 -5.64 28.26 -4.52
N GLY A 131 -6.56 27.59 -3.83
CA GLY A 131 -7.93 27.35 -4.25
C GLY A 131 -8.19 26.03 -5.01
N VAL A 132 -7.24 25.08 -5.01
CA VAL A 132 -7.49 23.74 -5.59
C VAL A 132 -8.38 22.94 -4.64
N PRO A 133 -9.46 22.27 -5.08
CA PRO A 133 -10.39 21.52 -4.24
C PRO A 133 -9.82 20.16 -3.80
N LEU A 134 -8.81 20.19 -2.94
CA LEU A 134 -8.03 19.03 -2.51
C LEU A 134 -8.76 18.16 -1.47
N THR A 135 -8.69 16.86 -1.68
CA THR A 135 -8.93 15.82 -0.64
C THR A 135 -7.76 14.85 -0.62
N VAL A 136 -7.25 14.51 0.56
CA VAL A 136 -6.13 13.58 0.71
C VAL A 136 -6.61 12.25 1.26
N LEU A 137 -6.27 11.15 0.59
CA LEU A 137 -6.47 9.79 1.10
C LEU A 137 -5.14 9.22 1.57
N ARG A 138 -5.09 8.75 2.82
CA ARG A 138 -3.91 8.13 3.43
C ARG A 138 -4.17 6.65 3.68
N PRO A 139 -3.96 5.79 2.67
CA PRO A 139 -4.06 4.35 2.92
C PRO A 139 -2.97 3.87 3.88
N SER A 140 -3.31 2.87 4.68
CA SER A 140 -2.36 2.09 5.46
C SER A 140 -1.59 1.10 4.57
N LEU A 141 -1.10 -0.01 5.10
CA LEU A 141 -0.40 -1.02 4.33
C LEU A 141 -1.33 -1.70 3.32
N LEU A 142 -1.12 -1.39 2.03
CA LEU A 142 -1.95 -1.91 0.95
C LEU A 142 -1.66 -3.39 0.66
N TYR A 143 -2.71 -4.19 0.53
CA TYR A 143 -2.67 -5.55 0.04
C TYR A 143 -3.80 -5.83 -0.95
N GLY A 144 -3.68 -6.91 -1.72
CA GLY A 144 -4.66 -7.31 -2.72
C GLY A 144 -4.04 -8.21 -3.78
N PRO A 145 -4.86 -8.92 -4.58
CA PRO A 145 -4.39 -9.96 -5.50
C PRO A 145 -3.57 -9.44 -6.69
N THR A 146 -3.73 -8.18 -7.06
CA THR A 146 -2.99 -7.55 -8.17
C THR A 146 -1.69 -6.90 -7.72
N LEU A 147 -1.52 -6.64 -6.41
CA LEU A 147 -0.31 -6.03 -5.88
C LEU A 147 0.88 -6.99 -5.90
N ARG A 148 2.08 -6.42 -6.13
CA ARG A 148 3.37 -7.16 -6.16
C ARG A 148 4.39 -6.55 -5.18
N GLY A 149 3.92 -5.73 -4.24
CA GLY A 149 4.71 -5.03 -3.24
C GLY A 149 4.10 -5.12 -1.84
N GLY A 150 4.68 -4.40 -0.86
CA GLY A 150 4.16 -4.34 0.49
C GLY A 150 4.02 -5.70 1.16
N PRO A 151 2.92 -5.93 1.91
CA PRO A 151 2.65 -7.19 2.61
C PRO A 151 2.67 -8.43 1.70
N VAL A 152 2.20 -8.30 0.45
CA VAL A 152 2.17 -9.41 -0.51
C VAL A 152 3.58 -9.95 -0.80
N ARG A 153 4.60 -9.09 -0.83
CA ARG A 153 5.98 -9.51 -1.01
C ARG A 153 6.49 -10.37 0.15
N SER A 154 6.01 -10.13 1.35
CA SER A 154 6.36 -10.94 2.52
C SER A 154 5.86 -12.38 2.39
N LEU A 155 4.76 -12.62 1.68
CA LEU A 155 4.25 -13.97 1.39
C LEU A 155 5.25 -14.79 0.56
N ALA A 156 5.96 -14.15 -0.38
CA ALA A 156 7.01 -14.83 -1.13
C ALA A 156 8.19 -15.26 -0.25
N LEU A 157 8.56 -14.43 0.76
CA LEU A 157 9.56 -14.82 1.76
C LEU A 157 9.09 -16.02 2.59
N VAL A 158 7.83 -15.97 3.04
CA VAL A 158 7.23 -17.09 3.79
C VAL A 158 7.27 -18.37 2.97
N ALA A 159 6.82 -18.33 1.72
CA ALA A 159 6.84 -19.49 0.83
C ALA A 159 8.27 -20.00 0.58
N LEU A 160 9.25 -19.09 0.36
CA LEU A 160 10.64 -19.44 0.12
C LEU A 160 11.31 -20.14 1.32
N PHE A 161 11.09 -19.64 2.54
CA PHE A 161 11.72 -20.20 3.74
C PHE A 161 11.08 -21.48 4.26
N ASN A 162 9.88 -21.81 3.80
CA ASN A 162 9.10 -22.94 4.33
C ASN A 162 8.83 -24.04 3.29
N GLN A 163 9.63 -24.07 2.22
CA GLN A 163 9.56 -25.14 1.22
C GLN A 163 9.64 -26.54 1.87
N GLY A 164 8.77 -27.44 1.45
CA GLY A 164 8.74 -28.82 1.92
C GLY A 164 8.28 -29.02 3.38
N LYS A 165 7.97 -27.95 4.11
CA LYS A 165 7.44 -28.04 5.47
C LYS A 165 5.92 -28.02 5.43
N ARG A 166 5.30 -28.88 6.24
CA ARG A 166 3.85 -28.85 6.46
C ARG A 166 3.47 -28.01 7.68
N ARG A 167 4.36 -27.93 8.67
CA ARG A 167 4.15 -27.16 9.91
C ARG A 167 5.19 -26.07 10.02
N ILE A 168 4.73 -24.85 10.27
CA ILE A 168 5.57 -23.66 10.40
C ILE A 168 5.48 -23.15 11.83
N PRO A 169 6.64 -22.84 12.46
CA PRO A 169 6.61 -22.16 13.75
C PRO A 169 5.90 -20.82 13.63
N ILE A 170 5.02 -20.54 14.59
CA ILE A 170 4.23 -19.32 14.63
C ILE A 170 4.67 -18.41 15.77
N ILE A 171 4.49 -17.10 15.57
CA ILE A 171 4.67 -16.08 16.61
C ILE A 171 3.26 -15.61 16.97
N ARG A 172 2.85 -15.76 18.23
CA ARG A 172 1.51 -15.36 18.67
C ARG A 172 1.39 -13.88 19.05
N ARG A 173 2.52 -13.18 19.16
CA ARG A 173 2.56 -11.77 19.54
C ARG A 173 3.33 -10.99 18.49
N GLY A 174 2.97 -9.76 18.33
CA GLY A 174 3.61 -8.83 17.40
C GLY A 174 2.90 -7.48 17.49
N PRO A 175 3.41 -6.47 16.80
CA PRO A 175 2.76 -5.18 16.75
C PRO A 175 1.40 -5.30 16.04
N VAL A 176 0.51 -4.40 16.39
CA VAL A 176 -0.74 -4.21 15.65
C VAL A 176 -0.41 -3.62 14.28
N ALA A 177 -0.92 -4.23 13.23
CA ALA A 177 -0.79 -3.76 11.86
C ALA A 177 -2.18 -3.53 11.27
N HIS A 178 -2.47 -2.29 10.89
CA HIS A 178 -3.70 -1.94 10.22
C HIS A 178 -3.47 -2.02 8.71
N LEU A 179 -4.24 -2.84 8.03
CA LEU A 179 -4.11 -3.07 6.60
C LEU A 179 -5.20 -2.33 5.83
N CYS A 180 -5.01 -2.19 4.54
CA CYS A 180 -5.99 -1.62 3.63
C CYS A 180 -6.09 -2.48 2.37
N HIS A 181 -7.27 -3.02 2.09
CA HIS A 181 -7.47 -3.73 0.82
C HIS A 181 -7.49 -2.73 -0.34
N LEU A 182 -6.86 -3.09 -1.46
CA LEU A 182 -6.75 -2.22 -2.63
C LEU A 182 -8.11 -1.80 -3.19
N ASP A 183 -9.07 -2.71 -3.18
CA ASP A 183 -10.44 -2.44 -3.61
C ASP A 183 -11.14 -1.41 -2.71
N ASP A 184 -10.95 -1.46 -1.39
CA ASP A 184 -11.52 -0.47 -0.47
C ASP A 184 -10.87 0.91 -0.63
N LEU A 185 -9.56 0.98 -0.91
CA LEU A 185 -8.92 2.25 -1.28
C LEU A 185 -9.54 2.85 -2.55
N ALA A 186 -9.72 2.02 -3.58
CA ALA A 186 -10.28 2.45 -4.85
C ALA A 186 -11.73 2.95 -4.67
N ARG A 187 -12.54 2.22 -3.91
CA ARG A 187 -13.92 2.62 -3.57
C ARG A 187 -13.98 3.86 -2.69
N ALA A 188 -13.04 4.04 -1.76
CA ALA A 188 -12.93 5.26 -0.96
C ALA A 188 -12.61 6.48 -1.85
N ALA A 189 -11.76 6.31 -2.87
CA ALA A 189 -11.50 7.39 -3.84
C ALA A 189 -12.77 7.81 -4.60
N VAL A 190 -13.56 6.84 -5.07
CA VAL A 190 -14.85 7.10 -5.70
C VAL A 190 -15.82 7.77 -4.72
N HIS A 191 -15.91 7.26 -3.50
CA HIS A 191 -16.85 7.75 -2.49
C HIS A 191 -16.61 9.24 -2.17
N VAL A 192 -15.35 9.65 -1.96
CA VAL A 192 -15.04 11.06 -1.69
C VAL A 192 -15.12 11.93 -2.95
N ALA A 193 -14.83 11.38 -4.14
CA ALA A 193 -15.00 12.10 -5.40
C ALA A 193 -16.47 12.43 -5.70
N ALA A 194 -17.36 11.46 -5.46
CA ALA A 194 -18.80 11.55 -5.71
C ALA A 194 -19.58 12.20 -4.55
N HIS A 195 -18.93 12.50 -3.43
CA HIS A 195 -19.63 13.01 -2.24
C HIS A 195 -20.35 14.34 -2.53
N PRO A 196 -21.66 14.48 -2.20
CA PRO A 196 -22.44 15.65 -2.56
C PRO A 196 -22.01 16.93 -1.79
N ASP A 197 -21.57 16.75 -0.54
CA ASP A 197 -21.14 17.85 0.33
C ASP A 197 -19.64 18.13 0.18
N ASP A 198 -19.32 19.29 -0.40
CA ASP A 198 -17.95 19.75 -0.60
C ASP A 198 -17.24 20.06 0.73
N GLU A 199 -17.95 20.65 1.69
CA GLU A 199 -17.38 21.03 2.98
C GLU A 199 -16.98 19.81 3.82
N ALA A 200 -17.65 18.69 3.59
CA ALA A 200 -17.32 17.43 4.27
C ALA A 200 -16.03 16.78 3.76
N VAL A 201 -15.58 17.09 2.54
CA VAL A 201 -14.45 16.39 1.90
C VAL A 201 -13.31 17.28 1.43
N VAL A 202 -13.60 18.50 0.94
CA VAL A 202 -12.57 19.44 0.46
C VAL A 202 -11.78 20.03 1.62
N GLY A 203 -10.47 20.09 1.48
CA GLY A 203 -9.56 20.55 2.54
C GLY A 203 -9.40 19.54 3.67
N ARG A 204 -9.75 18.27 3.45
CA ARG A 204 -9.63 17.20 4.46
C ARG A 204 -8.71 16.08 4.03
N ALA A 205 -8.19 15.38 5.02
CA ALA A 205 -7.49 14.13 4.85
C ALA A 205 -8.28 13.01 5.51
N PHE A 206 -8.25 11.81 4.93
CA PHE A 206 -8.90 10.61 5.46
C PHE A 206 -7.91 9.47 5.53
N ASN A 207 -7.80 8.84 6.70
CA ASN A 207 -7.12 7.57 6.82
C ASN A 207 -7.99 6.46 6.20
N VAL A 208 -7.36 5.59 5.41
CA VAL A 208 -8.05 4.46 4.77
C VAL A 208 -7.39 3.17 5.22
N ALA A 209 -8.11 2.40 6.00
CA ALA A 209 -7.70 1.08 6.49
C ALA A 209 -8.96 0.25 6.72
N ASP A 210 -8.83 -1.06 6.98
CA ASP A 210 -9.97 -1.89 7.35
C ASP A 210 -10.62 -1.44 8.69
N GLU A 211 -11.71 -2.08 9.12
CA GLU A 211 -12.39 -1.69 10.37
C GLU A 211 -11.72 -2.31 11.62
N ALA A 212 -10.92 -3.35 11.44
CA ALA A 212 -10.40 -4.16 12.53
C ALA A 212 -8.86 -4.18 12.54
N PRO A 213 -8.17 -3.28 13.27
CA PRO A 213 -6.74 -3.39 13.45
C PRO A 213 -6.40 -4.66 14.25
N LEU A 214 -5.59 -5.55 13.66
CA LEU A 214 -5.22 -6.82 14.25
C LEU A 214 -3.70 -6.94 14.43
N PRO A 215 -3.24 -7.79 15.37
CA PRO A 215 -1.84 -8.14 15.48
C PRO A 215 -1.29 -8.73 14.16
N LEU A 216 -0.07 -8.37 13.81
CA LEU A 216 0.62 -8.91 12.62
C LEU A 216 0.61 -10.45 12.60
N ALA A 217 0.66 -11.08 13.78
CA ALA A 217 0.61 -12.52 13.92
C ALA A 217 -0.69 -13.13 13.36
N GLU A 218 -1.83 -12.47 13.52
CA GLU A 218 -3.12 -12.95 13.00
C GLU A 218 -3.19 -12.85 11.48
N HIS A 219 -2.66 -11.76 10.91
CA HIS A 219 -2.55 -11.62 9.46
C HIS A 219 -1.64 -12.70 8.86
N LEU A 220 -0.52 -13.01 9.52
CA LEU A 220 0.38 -14.07 9.10
C LEU A 220 -0.25 -15.44 9.21
N ASP A 221 -0.99 -15.72 10.29
CA ASP A 221 -1.68 -17.00 10.48
C ASP A 221 -2.73 -17.25 9.40
N ALA A 222 -3.54 -16.23 9.08
CA ALA A 222 -4.49 -16.28 7.99
C ALA A 222 -3.81 -16.55 6.63
N ALA A 223 -2.68 -15.88 6.37
CA ALA A 223 -1.91 -16.07 5.14
C ALA A 223 -1.27 -17.48 5.07
N LEU A 224 -0.70 -17.97 6.16
CA LEU A 224 -0.09 -19.29 6.26
C LEU A 224 -1.13 -20.39 6.06
N THR A 225 -2.27 -20.28 6.72
CA THR A 225 -3.40 -21.20 6.57
C THR A 225 -3.90 -21.26 5.13
N ALA A 226 -4.02 -20.10 4.49
CA ALA A 226 -4.46 -20.01 3.08
C ALA A 226 -3.40 -20.57 2.10
N LEU A 227 -2.11 -20.52 2.45
CA LEU A 227 -1.03 -21.21 1.72
C LEU A 227 -1.02 -22.72 1.94
N GLY A 228 -1.85 -23.24 2.86
CA GLY A 228 -1.95 -24.66 3.19
C GLY A 228 -0.94 -25.14 4.24
N TYR A 229 -0.30 -24.21 4.96
CA TYR A 229 0.55 -24.58 6.10
C TYR A 229 -0.29 -24.75 7.36
N GLN A 230 0.16 -25.64 8.23
CA GLN A 230 -0.43 -25.83 9.55
C GLN A 230 0.39 -25.06 10.61
N PRO A 231 -0.26 -24.46 11.62
CA PRO A 231 0.45 -23.87 12.74
C PRO A 231 1.25 -24.95 13.48
N GLY A 232 2.51 -24.69 13.70
CA GLY A 232 3.43 -25.56 14.41
C GLY A 232 3.71 -25.04 15.83
N ARG A 233 4.95 -25.26 16.30
CA ARG A 233 5.37 -24.81 17.63
C ARG A 233 5.34 -23.29 17.72
N VAL A 234 4.80 -22.76 18.82
CA VAL A 234 4.85 -21.34 19.14
C VAL A 234 6.28 -20.99 19.53
N LEU A 235 6.89 -20.06 18.76
CA LEU A 235 8.21 -19.53 19.12
C LEU A 235 8.07 -18.47 20.20
N PRO A 236 8.95 -18.47 21.20
CA PRO A 236 9.02 -17.36 22.13
C PRO A 236 9.46 -16.08 21.40
N THR A 237 8.85 -14.96 21.73
CA THR A 237 9.37 -13.68 21.31
C THR A 237 10.67 -13.41 22.07
N LEU A 238 11.73 -13.09 21.33
CA LEU A 238 13.03 -12.68 21.89
C LEU A 238 13.20 -11.17 21.70
N PRO A 239 12.64 -10.34 22.59
CA PRO A 239 12.58 -8.88 22.37
C PRO A 239 13.97 -8.26 22.18
N ARG A 240 14.96 -8.73 22.95
CA ARG A 240 16.34 -8.24 22.85
C ARG A 240 16.99 -8.55 21.51
N LEU A 241 16.77 -9.76 20.99
CA LEU A 241 17.28 -10.17 19.67
C LEU A 241 16.58 -9.34 18.58
N MET A 242 15.27 -9.15 18.67
CA MET A 242 14.53 -8.33 17.72
C MET A 242 14.99 -6.87 17.74
N THR A 243 15.18 -6.31 18.94
CA THR A 243 15.72 -4.95 19.09
C THR A 243 17.13 -4.83 18.49
N PHE A 244 17.99 -5.82 18.70
CA PHE A 244 19.32 -5.86 18.09
C PHE A 244 19.27 -5.96 16.58
N LEU A 245 18.44 -6.83 16.02
CA LEU A 245 18.28 -6.97 14.57
C LEU A 245 17.72 -5.69 13.93
N LEU A 246 16.73 -5.06 14.55
CA LEU A 246 16.18 -3.77 14.11
C LEU A 246 17.24 -2.66 14.21
N TRP A 247 18.04 -2.66 15.28
CA TRP A 247 19.17 -1.72 15.43
C TRP A 247 20.20 -1.93 14.32
N LEU A 248 20.61 -3.19 14.06
CA LEU A 248 21.55 -3.54 13.01
C LEU A 248 21.08 -3.06 11.63
N VAL A 249 19.84 -3.36 11.29
CA VAL A 249 19.23 -2.94 10.01
C VAL A 249 19.15 -1.41 9.92
N ARG A 250 18.95 -0.72 11.05
CA ARG A 250 18.86 0.74 11.08
C ARG A 250 20.21 1.43 10.84
N HIS A 251 21.32 0.87 11.34
CA HIS A 251 22.62 1.54 11.37
C HIS A 251 23.59 1.04 10.29
N VAL A 252 23.38 -0.18 9.78
CA VAL A 252 24.25 -0.74 8.73
C VAL A 252 23.71 -0.40 7.35
N PRO A 253 24.56 0.08 6.41
CA PRO A 253 24.14 0.38 5.04
C PRO A 253 23.53 -0.85 4.34
N ASP A 254 22.52 -0.63 3.50
CA ASP A 254 21.83 -1.70 2.75
C ASP A 254 22.78 -2.54 1.91
N ARG A 255 23.80 -1.90 1.33
CA ARG A 255 24.85 -2.56 0.53
C ARG A 255 25.60 -3.65 1.30
N ALA A 256 25.77 -3.48 2.60
CA ALA A 256 26.55 -4.41 3.41
C ALA A 256 25.74 -5.65 3.85
N ILE A 257 24.44 -5.51 4.10
CA ILE A 257 23.61 -6.60 4.64
C ILE A 257 22.43 -6.92 3.72
N LEU A 258 21.57 -5.93 3.43
CA LEU A 258 20.31 -6.20 2.75
C LEU A 258 20.48 -6.58 1.27
N GLU A 259 21.38 -5.94 0.55
CA GLU A 259 21.60 -6.25 -0.87
C GLU A 259 22.15 -7.67 -1.10
N PRO A 260 23.19 -8.14 -0.38
CA PRO A 260 23.65 -9.53 -0.51
C PRO A 260 22.58 -10.55 -0.13
N VAL A 261 21.83 -10.30 0.95
CA VAL A 261 20.72 -11.16 1.36
C VAL A 261 19.65 -11.20 0.28
N ASN A 262 19.21 -10.04 -0.21
CA ASN A 262 18.18 -9.95 -1.23
C ASN A 262 18.58 -10.63 -2.54
N ARG A 263 19.84 -10.54 -2.96
CA ARG A 263 20.34 -11.28 -4.14
C ARG A 263 20.20 -12.80 -3.96
N ARG A 264 20.53 -13.33 -2.78
CA ARG A 264 20.37 -14.76 -2.46
C ARG A 264 18.89 -15.17 -2.44
N LEU A 265 18.02 -14.34 -1.86
CA LEU A 265 16.57 -14.58 -1.82
C LEU A 265 15.99 -14.65 -3.24
N VAL A 266 16.32 -13.71 -4.10
CA VAL A 266 15.89 -13.71 -5.51
C VAL A 266 16.42 -14.93 -6.25
N GLY A 267 17.69 -15.32 -6.03
CA GLY A 267 18.27 -16.54 -6.62
C GLY A 267 17.54 -17.80 -6.18
N GLY A 268 17.23 -17.94 -4.87
CA GLY A 268 16.44 -19.04 -4.33
C GLY A 268 15.01 -19.06 -4.89
N TRP A 269 14.39 -17.90 -4.98
CA TRP A 269 13.04 -17.75 -5.54
C TRP A 269 12.94 -18.18 -7.00
N ARG A 270 13.88 -17.74 -7.84
CA ARG A 270 13.92 -18.12 -9.26
C ARG A 270 14.07 -19.64 -9.46
N ARG A 271 14.82 -20.32 -8.56
CA ARG A 271 14.92 -21.79 -8.55
C ARG A 271 13.61 -22.46 -8.13
N LEU A 272 12.85 -21.82 -7.20
CA LEU A 272 11.58 -22.36 -6.73
C LEU A 272 10.47 -22.26 -7.75
N VAL A 273 10.34 -21.09 -8.41
CA VAL A 273 9.21 -20.81 -9.32
C VAL A 273 9.52 -21.16 -10.79
N GLY A 274 10.74 -21.62 -11.09
CA GLY A 274 11.18 -21.95 -12.45
C GLY A 274 11.44 -20.71 -13.31
N GLY A 275 11.93 -20.92 -14.53
CA GLY A 275 12.36 -19.85 -15.46
C GLY A 275 11.23 -18.93 -15.99
N GLY A 276 9.97 -19.25 -15.75
CA GLY A 276 8.80 -18.45 -16.12
C GLY A 276 8.50 -17.27 -15.16
N GLY A 277 9.42 -16.96 -14.28
CA GLY A 277 9.54 -15.84 -13.36
C GLY A 277 8.24 -15.19 -12.88
N SER A 278 7.77 -15.55 -11.69
CA SER A 278 6.76 -14.75 -11.00
C SER A 278 7.18 -13.28 -10.95
N ALA A 279 6.27 -12.38 -11.29
CA ALA A 279 6.47 -10.92 -11.17
C ALA A 279 6.68 -10.47 -9.70
N LEU A 280 6.44 -11.38 -8.75
CA LEU A 280 6.65 -11.17 -7.32
C LEU A 280 8.06 -11.63 -6.92
N LEU A 281 8.92 -10.70 -6.55
CA LEU A 281 10.27 -11.00 -6.07
C LEU A 281 10.34 -10.84 -4.54
N PRO A 282 10.80 -11.86 -3.81
CA PRO A 282 11.02 -11.75 -2.37
C PRO A 282 12.12 -10.74 -2.10
N ARG A 283 11.87 -9.82 -1.19
CA ARG A 283 12.83 -8.81 -0.77
C ARG A 283 12.56 -8.38 0.66
N ILE A 284 13.62 -8.23 1.42
CA ILE A 284 13.58 -7.59 2.73
C ILE A 284 13.88 -6.12 2.52
N ASP A 285 12.89 -5.28 2.80
CA ASP A 285 13.01 -3.82 2.72
C ASP A 285 13.15 -3.23 4.12
N ARG A 286 14.00 -2.22 4.26
CA ARG A 286 14.21 -1.49 5.52
C ARG A 286 12.91 -0.88 6.06
N GLU A 287 12.10 -0.34 5.16
CA GLU A 287 10.80 0.22 5.50
C GLU A 287 9.86 -0.82 6.13
N ALA A 288 9.80 -2.04 5.54
CA ALA A 288 8.99 -3.13 6.09
C ALA A 288 9.45 -3.52 7.51
N LEU A 289 10.76 -3.59 7.73
CA LEU A 289 11.32 -3.87 9.06
C LEU A 289 11.03 -2.76 10.07
N HIS A 290 11.04 -1.50 9.62
CA HIS A 290 10.69 -0.36 10.47
C HIS A 290 9.23 -0.44 10.94
N TRP A 291 8.32 -0.80 10.03
CA TRP A 291 6.90 -0.99 10.34
C TRP A 291 6.65 -2.15 11.31
N MET A 292 7.43 -3.20 11.23
CA MET A 292 7.32 -4.36 12.15
C MET A 292 7.77 -4.05 13.59
N GLY A 293 8.35 -2.89 13.83
CA GLY A 293 8.92 -2.51 15.13
C GLY A 293 7.99 -1.77 16.08
N ALA A 294 6.75 -1.45 15.69
CA ALA A 294 5.80 -0.69 16.49
C ALA A 294 4.35 -0.94 16.05
N ASP A 295 3.41 -0.60 16.91
CA ASP A 295 1.99 -0.61 16.57
C ASP A 295 1.68 0.51 15.57
N HIS A 296 0.93 0.14 14.53
CA HIS A 296 0.46 1.04 13.49
C HIS A 296 -1.02 0.77 13.24
N TYR A 297 -1.89 1.58 13.85
CA TYR A 297 -3.31 1.58 13.50
C TYR A 297 -3.89 2.99 13.55
N TYR A 298 -4.93 3.21 12.75
CA TYR A 298 -5.39 4.52 12.34
C TYR A 298 -6.87 4.67 12.63
N ASP A 299 -7.27 5.89 13.00
CA ASP A 299 -8.67 6.24 13.12
C ASP A 299 -9.28 6.40 11.72
N THR A 300 -10.27 5.60 11.40
CA THR A 300 -11.01 5.62 10.13
C THR A 300 -12.43 6.15 10.29
N SER A 301 -12.76 6.66 11.48
CA SER A 301 -14.11 7.12 11.82
C SER A 301 -14.62 8.26 10.94
N HIS A 302 -13.72 9.17 10.50
CA HIS A 302 -14.13 10.26 9.62
C HIS A 302 -14.64 9.75 8.27
N LEU A 303 -13.99 8.74 7.69
CA LEU A 303 -14.46 8.12 6.45
C LEU A 303 -15.78 7.35 6.67
N ALA A 304 -15.92 6.67 7.80
CA ALA A 304 -17.18 6.01 8.19
C ALA A 304 -18.33 6.99 8.35
N GLN A 305 -18.10 8.17 8.95
CA GLN A 305 -19.09 9.24 9.13
C GLN A 305 -19.59 9.81 7.81
N LEU A 306 -18.77 9.78 6.75
CA LEU A 306 -19.22 10.12 5.38
C LEU A 306 -20.13 9.05 4.77
N GLY A 307 -20.40 7.96 5.49
CA GLY A 307 -21.23 6.85 4.98
C GLY A 307 -20.47 5.80 4.18
N PHE A 308 -19.13 5.86 4.14
CA PHE A 308 -18.34 4.82 3.50
C PHE A 308 -18.57 3.46 4.15
N ARG A 309 -18.65 2.41 3.33
CA ARG A 309 -18.80 1.01 3.79
C ARG A 309 -17.71 0.16 3.14
N TRP A 310 -16.92 -0.49 4.00
CA TRP A 310 -15.86 -1.39 3.58
C TRP A 310 -16.44 -2.64 2.93
N ARG A 311 -15.84 -3.08 1.83
CA ARG A 311 -16.11 -4.41 1.23
C ARG A 311 -15.31 -5.49 1.95
N HIS A 312 -14.15 -5.10 2.50
CA HIS A 312 -13.23 -5.97 3.23
C HIS A 312 -12.98 -5.41 4.64
N PRO A 313 -13.99 -5.49 5.56
CA PRO A 313 -13.90 -4.87 6.87
C PRO A 313 -12.88 -5.56 7.79
N VAL A 314 -12.56 -6.84 7.53
CA VAL A 314 -11.62 -7.66 8.30
C VAL A 314 -10.54 -8.21 7.39
N ALA A 315 -9.29 -7.77 7.61
CA ALA A 315 -8.17 -8.11 6.73
C ALA A 315 -7.89 -9.62 6.66
N THR A 316 -8.09 -10.40 7.71
CA THR A 316 -7.76 -11.84 7.73
C THR A 316 -8.52 -12.64 6.68
N GLU A 317 -9.79 -12.32 6.46
CA GLU A 317 -10.63 -12.97 5.43
C GLU A 317 -10.15 -12.60 4.03
N ALA A 318 -9.90 -11.33 3.80
CA ALA A 318 -9.45 -10.82 2.51
C ALA A 318 -8.00 -11.22 2.18
N ILE A 319 -7.12 -11.36 3.19
CA ILE A 319 -5.77 -11.93 3.03
C ILE A 319 -5.87 -13.38 2.53
N ALA A 320 -6.72 -14.19 3.13
CA ALA A 320 -6.92 -15.57 2.71
C ALA A 320 -7.40 -15.66 1.25
N ALA A 321 -8.34 -14.79 0.85
CA ALA A 321 -8.80 -14.70 -0.53
C ALA A 321 -7.67 -14.23 -1.48
N THR A 322 -6.90 -13.21 -1.07
CA THR A 322 -5.74 -12.69 -1.80
C THR A 322 -4.69 -13.79 -2.04
N VAL A 323 -4.36 -14.56 -1.01
CA VAL A 323 -3.39 -15.66 -1.11
C VAL A 323 -3.88 -16.72 -2.08
N ARG A 324 -5.15 -17.16 -1.96
CA ARG A 324 -5.73 -18.13 -2.91
C ARG A 324 -5.69 -17.63 -4.36
N ALA A 325 -6.01 -16.37 -4.59
CA ALA A 325 -5.93 -15.76 -5.92
C ALA A 325 -4.48 -15.74 -6.46
N LEU A 326 -3.49 -15.41 -5.63
CA LEU A 326 -2.09 -15.39 -6.01
C LEU A 326 -1.55 -16.80 -6.29
N VAL A 327 -1.99 -17.80 -5.54
CA VAL A 327 -1.65 -19.21 -5.81
C VAL A 327 -2.32 -19.70 -7.09
N GLY A 328 -3.61 -19.41 -7.30
CA GLY A 328 -4.35 -19.74 -8.52
C GLY A 328 -3.75 -19.10 -9.77
N ALA A 329 -3.27 -17.87 -9.65
CA ALA A 329 -2.55 -17.15 -10.72
C ALA A 329 -1.08 -17.58 -10.87
N ARG A 330 -0.61 -18.56 -10.12
CA ARG A 330 0.79 -19.05 -10.12
C ARG A 330 1.83 -17.97 -9.75
N VAL A 331 1.41 -16.96 -9.03
CA VAL A 331 2.30 -15.90 -8.51
C VAL A 331 2.99 -16.36 -7.23
N LEU A 332 2.29 -17.16 -6.40
CA LEU A 332 2.83 -17.82 -5.21
C LEU A 332 2.74 -19.35 -5.38
N PRO A 333 3.75 -20.10 -4.91
CA PRO A 333 3.66 -21.55 -4.82
C PRO A 333 2.70 -21.95 -3.68
N GLY A 334 1.81 -22.91 -3.93
CA GLY A 334 1.02 -23.55 -2.87
C GLY A 334 1.87 -24.52 -2.04
N SER A 335 1.36 -24.96 -0.87
CA SER A 335 2.04 -25.91 0.04
C SER A 335 2.32 -27.29 -0.57
N GLY A 336 1.67 -27.63 -1.67
CA GLY A 336 1.90 -28.85 -2.45
C GLY A 336 3.05 -28.76 -3.46
N ALA A 337 4.01 -27.87 -3.28
CA ALA A 337 5.04 -27.48 -4.26
C ALA A 337 6.06 -28.58 -4.67
N GLY A 338 5.71 -29.88 -4.53
CA GLY A 338 6.28 -30.91 -5.40
C GLY A 338 5.76 -30.87 -6.83
N GLN A 339 4.81 -29.97 -7.15
CA GLN A 339 4.16 -29.91 -8.49
C GLN A 339 4.81 -28.96 -9.48
N PHE A 340 5.82 -28.19 -9.09
CA PHE A 340 6.55 -27.31 -10.04
C PHE A 340 7.73 -28.00 -10.76
N GLN A 341 7.92 -29.33 -10.56
CA GLN A 341 9.04 -30.07 -11.19
C GLN A 341 8.74 -30.63 -12.58
N THR A 342 7.62 -30.36 -13.17
CA THR A 342 7.32 -30.86 -14.51
C THR A 342 6.65 -29.77 -15.38
N TRP A 343 7.47 -28.92 -15.94
CA TRP A 343 7.21 -28.28 -17.27
C TRP A 343 8.52 -27.90 -17.94
#